data_3ba767adaea715a41ee88a8f14f48cac
#
_entry.id   3ba767adaea715a41ee88a8f14f48cac
#
_cell.length_a   1.000
_cell.length_b   1.000
_cell.length_c   1.000
_cell.angle_alpha   90.00
_cell.angle_beta   90.00
_cell.angle_gamma   90.00
#
_symmetry.space_group_name_H-M   'P 1'
#
loop_
_entity.id
_entity.type
_entity.pdbx_description
1 polymer ?
#
loop_
_entity_poly.entity_id
_entity_poly.type
_entity_poly.pdbx_seq_one_letter_code
_entity_poly.pdbx_strand_id
1 'polypeptide(L)'
;PGSEAVPDGRVPLNTLLRTADVISLHCPLSDATRNLIGKAQLQKMKSDAILINTARGGIVNEDDLAAALRQGNIGGAGIDVLTEEPPGTDHPLLATNIPNLLVSPHNAWGSIQSRQRLTDEIADLIRSYREGVPRNCCPPD
;
A
#
# COMPACT_ATOMS: atom_id res chain seq x y z
N PRO A 1 -19.63 21.82 6.27
CA PRO A 1 -18.84 20.74 5.72
C PRO A 1 -19.50 19.45 6.19
N GLY A 2 -20.25 18.77 5.25
CA GLY A 2 -21.05 17.60 5.56
C GLY A 2 -20.15 16.44 5.95
N SER A 3 -20.52 15.74 7.02
CA SER A 3 -20.02 14.40 7.28
C SER A 3 -20.57 13.49 6.18
N GLU A 4 -19.76 13.14 5.20
CA GLU A 4 -20.11 12.06 4.31
C GLU A 4 -20.38 10.82 5.17
N ALA A 5 -21.56 10.24 5.03
CA ALA A 5 -21.92 9.02 5.72
C ALA A 5 -20.94 7.92 5.29
N VAL A 6 -20.07 7.51 6.20
CA VAL A 6 -19.10 6.44 5.97
C VAL A 6 -19.89 5.12 5.98
N PRO A 7 -19.77 4.26 4.95
CA PRO A 7 -20.43 2.95 4.93
C PRO A 7 -20.12 2.14 6.19
N ASP A 8 -21.05 1.27 6.57
CA ASP A 8 -20.96 0.46 7.79
C ASP A 8 -19.62 -0.28 7.91
N GLY A 9 -18.97 -0.16 9.07
CA GLY A 9 -17.65 -0.75 9.32
C GLY A 9 -16.45 0.08 8.82
N ARG A 10 -16.66 1.24 8.18
CA ARG A 10 -15.59 2.17 7.79
C ARG A 10 -15.48 3.34 8.76
N VAL A 11 -14.32 3.94 8.84
CA VAL A 11 -14.07 5.15 9.61
C VAL A 11 -13.36 6.19 8.74
N PRO A 12 -13.48 7.50 9.02
CA PRO A 12 -12.70 8.54 8.34
C PRO A 12 -11.20 8.29 8.49
N LEU A 13 -10.42 8.63 7.44
CA LEU A 13 -8.97 8.44 7.44
C LEU A 13 -8.29 9.01 8.71
N ASN A 14 -8.68 10.21 9.13
CA ASN A 14 -8.10 10.82 10.33
C ASN A 14 -8.36 10.02 11.61
N THR A 15 -9.49 9.35 11.70
CA THR A 15 -9.81 8.46 12.84
C THR A 15 -8.94 7.19 12.74
N LEU A 16 -8.87 6.56 11.57
CA LEU A 16 -8.02 5.40 11.34
C LEU A 16 -6.56 5.67 11.73
N LEU A 17 -5.98 6.78 11.24
CA LEU A 17 -4.60 7.16 11.54
C LEU A 17 -4.32 7.27 13.04
N ARG A 18 -5.27 7.82 13.83
CA ARG A 18 -5.09 8.04 15.27
C ARG A 18 -5.30 6.79 16.12
N THR A 19 -6.02 5.79 15.62
CA THR A 19 -6.49 4.67 16.46
C THR A 19 -5.87 3.34 16.07
N ALA A 20 -5.42 3.17 14.83
CA ALA A 20 -4.89 1.89 14.35
C ALA A 20 -3.45 1.66 14.83
N ASP A 21 -3.16 0.41 15.21
CA ASP A 21 -1.81 -0.08 15.51
C ASP A 21 -1.06 -0.47 14.24
N VAL A 22 -1.79 -0.95 13.24
CA VAL A 22 -1.25 -1.32 11.92
C VAL A 22 -2.14 -0.74 10.83
N ILE A 23 -1.54 -0.06 9.87
CA ILE A 23 -2.22 0.46 8.68
C ILE A 23 -1.61 -0.19 7.46
N SER A 24 -2.43 -0.92 6.70
CA SER A 24 -2.04 -1.54 5.43
C SER A 24 -2.79 -0.89 4.28
N LEU A 25 -2.05 -0.48 3.23
CA LEU A 25 -2.57 0.22 2.07
C LEU A 25 -2.95 -0.78 0.98
N HIS A 26 -4.17 -0.66 0.43
CA HIS A 26 -4.72 -1.54 -0.61
C HIS A 26 -5.47 -0.78 -1.71
N CYS A 27 -5.28 0.54 -1.80
CA CYS A 27 -5.89 1.36 -2.83
C CYS A 27 -5.00 1.42 -4.10
N PRO A 28 -5.59 1.66 -5.29
CA PRO A 28 -4.81 1.95 -6.48
C PRO A 28 -4.14 3.33 -6.38
N LEU A 29 -3.05 3.54 -7.13
CA LEU A 29 -2.48 4.86 -7.31
C LEU A 29 -3.35 5.66 -8.30
N SER A 30 -3.75 6.85 -7.89
CA SER A 30 -4.50 7.83 -8.68
C SER A 30 -4.14 9.23 -8.21
N ASP A 31 -4.66 10.26 -8.84
CA ASP A 31 -4.46 11.64 -8.39
C ASP A 31 -4.99 11.86 -6.97
N ALA A 32 -6.08 11.16 -6.58
CA ALA A 32 -6.66 11.24 -5.25
C ALA A 32 -5.85 10.49 -4.18
N THR A 33 -5.04 9.51 -4.57
CA THR A 33 -4.27 8.67 -3.63
C THR A 33 -2.75 8.93 -3.69
N ARG A 34 -2.30 9.75 -4.60
CA ARG A 34 -0.89 10.19 -4.66
C ARG A 34 -0.52 10.97 -3.41
N ASN A 35 0.54 10.55 -2.74
CA ASN A 35 0.99 11.12 -1.46
C ASN A 35 -0.14 11.16 -0.39
N LEU A 36 -1.08 10.20 -0.46
CA LEU A 36 -2.16 10.08 0.51
C LEU A 36 -1.62 10.02 1.95
N ILE A 37 -0.49 9.34 2.13
CA ILE A 37 0.23 9.26 3.40
C ILE A 37 1.51 10.09 3.27
N GLY A 38 1.42 11.34 3.67
CA GLY A 38 2.54 12.27 3.77
C GLY A 38 2.78 12.69 5.21
N LYS A 39 3.60 13.73 5.41
CA LYS A 39 4.00 14.23 6.73
C LYS A 39 2.83 14.45 7.69
N ALA A 40 1.78 15.11 7.22
CA ALA A 40 0.61 15.44 8.05
C ALA A 40 -0.17 14.19 8.49
N GLN A 41 -0.17 13.12 7.70
CA GLN A 41 -0.80 11.84 8.02
C GLN A 41 0.08 11.04 8.99
N LEU A 42 1.37 10.94 8.71
CA LEU A 42 2.34 10.26 9.56
C LEU A 42 2.38 10.84 10.99
N GLN A 43 2.29 12.16 11.12
CA GLN A 43 2.22 12.85 12.43
C GLN A 43 0.95 12.56 13.23
N LYS A 44 -0.11 12.04 12.60
CA LYS A 44 -1.37 11.67 13.26
C LYS A 44 -1.39 10.21 13.70
N MET A 45 -0.49 9.39 13.19
CA MET A 45 -0.38 7.99 13.57
C MET A 45 0.12 7.86 15.02
N LYS A 46 -0.14 6.73 15.62
CA LYS A 46 0.44 6.38 16.92
C LYS A 46 1.94 6.21 16.78
N SER A 47 2.70 6.57 17.81
CA SER A 47 4.17 6.49 17.78
C SER A 47 4.73 5.07 17.70
N ASP A 48 3.90 4.08 18.02
CA ASP A 48 4.20 2.65 17.91
C ASP A 48 3.51 1.97 16.70
N ALA A 49 2.75 2.73 15.90
CA ALA A 49 2.03 2.19 14.75
C ALA A 49 2.98 1.74 13.62
N ILE A 50 2.53 0.71 12.90
CA ILE A 50 3.23 0.16 11.73
C ILE A 50 2.47 0.53 10.45
N LEU A 51 3.19 1.08 9.46
CA LEU A 51 2.65 1.35 8.12
C LEU A 51 3.12 0.28 7.13
N ILE A 52 2.20 -0.30 6.36
CA ILE A 52 2.51 -1.31 5.34
C ILE A 52 2.01 -0.82 3.98
N ASN A 53 2.90 -0.79 2.99
CA ASN A 53 2.55 -0.50 1.60
C ASN A 53 3.04 -1.63 0.67
N THR A 54 2.12 -2.50 0.29
CA THR A 54 2.29 -3.51 -0.76
C THR A 54 1.36 -3.24 -1.95
N ALA A 55 0.82 -2.02 -2.03
CA ALA A 55 -0.14 -1.64 -3.06
C ALA A 55 0.54 -1.01 -4.27
N ARG A 56 0.97 0.24 -4.16
CA ARG A 56 1.70 0.98 -5.23
C ARG A 56 2.64 2.01 -4.62
N GLY A 57 3.79 2.22 -5.27
CA GLY A 57 4.64 3.38 -5.03
C GLY A 57 3.90 4.69 -5.27
N GLY A 58 4.33 5.77 -4.63
CA GLY A 58 3.69 7.08 -4.75
C GLY A 58 2.41 7.29 -3.93
N ILE A 59 1.85 6.26 -3.27
CA ILE A 59 0.76 6.42 -2.29
C ILE A 59 1.31 7.00 -0.99
N VAL A 60 2.48 6.57 -0.58
CA VAL A 60 3.23 7.12 0.55
C VAL A 60 4.29 8.07 0.00
N ASN A 61 4.42 9.24 0.61
CA ASN A 61 5.56 10.13 0.35
C ASN A 61 6.80 9.56 1.04
N GLU A 62 7.79 9.16 0.25
CA GLU A 62 8.94 8.38 0.71
C GLU A 62 9.93 9.22 1.53
N ASP A 63 10.09 10.51 1.19
CA ASP A 63 10.91 11.44 1.97
C ASP A 63 10.29 11.70 3.35
N ASP A 64 8.99 11.93 3.39
CA ASP A 64 8.24 12.15 4.64
C ASP A 64 8.26 10.89 5.51
N LEU A 65 8.15 9.69 4.91
CA LEU A 65 8.25 8.43 5.63
C LEU A 65 9.64 8.23 6.23
N ALA A 66 10.69 8.46 5.44
CA ALA A 66 12.06 8.37 5.91
C ALA A 66 12.32 9.32 7.09
N ALA A 67 11.82 10.55 6.99
CA ALA A 67 11.94 11.54 8.08
C ALA A 67 11.13 11.11 9.32
N ALA A 68 9.92 10.60 9.15
CA ALA A 68 9.07 10.16 10.25
C ALA A 68 9.69 8.99 11.03
N LEU A 69 10.28 8.02 10.33
CA LEU A 69 10.97 6.88 10.94
C LEU A 69 12.22 7.32 11.71
N ARG A 70 13.05 8.19 11.13
CA ARG A 70 14.23 8.74 11.82
C ARG A 70 13.88 9.52 13.08
N GLN A 71 12.73 10.19 13.08
CA GLN A 71 12.24 10.98 14.21
C GLN A 71 11.45 10.14 15.24
N GLY A 72 11.19 8.86 14.96
CA GLY A 72 10.36 8.02 15.81
C GLY A 72 8.89 8.43 15.89
N ASN A 73 8.37 9.09 14.84
CA ASN A 73 6.97 9.51 14.77
C ASN A 73 6.03 8.34 14.58
N ILE A 74 6.52 7.21 14.02
CA ILE A 74 5.82 5.93 13.91
C ILE A 74 6.76 4.80 14.30
N GLY A 75 6.20 3.65 14.68
CA GLY A 75 6.95 2.50 15.19
C GLY A 75 7.76 1.78 14.11
N GLY A 76 7.31 1.78 12.85
CA GLY A 76 8.00 1.13 11.75
C GLY A 76 7.23 1.15 10.44
N ALA A 77 7.86 0.67 9.36
CA ALA A 77 7.20 0.51 8.07
C ALA A 77 7.70 -0.71 7.30
N GLY A 78 6.78 -1.33 6.53
CA GLY A 78 7.06 -2.36 5.52
C GLY A 78 6.65 -1.84 4.14
N ILE A 79 7.61 -1.72 3.23
CA ILE A 79 7.43 -1.13 1.90
C ILE A 79 7.89 -2.13 0.84
N ASP A 80 6.96 -2.59 0.01
CA ASP A 80 7.26 -3.51 -1.10
C ASP A 80 7.31 -2.80 -2.46
N VAL A 81 6.84 -1.56 -2.52
CA VAL A 81 6.65 -0.80 -3.76
C VAL A 81 7.19 0.61 -3.60
N LEU A 82 7.93 1.10 -4.61
CA LEU A 82 8.53 2.42 -4.63
C LEU A 82 7.98 3.25 -5.79
N THR A 83 8.10 4.57 -5.68
CA THR A 83 7.64 5.50 -6.73
C THR A 83 8.42 5.30 -8.03
N GLU A 84 9.71 5.00 -7.90
CA GLU A 84 10.60 4.64 -9.01
C GLU A 84 11.16 3.24 -8.80
N GLU A 85 10.98 2.35 -9.77
CA GLU A 85 11.45 0.97 -9.75
C GLU A 85 12.17 0.63 -11.05
N PRO A 86 13.48 0.27 -11.01
CA PRO A 86 14.33 0.17 -9.84
C PRO A 86 14.69 1.54 -9.26
N PRO A 87 14.85 1.66 -7.92
CA PRO A 87 15.21 2.92 -7.27
C PRO A 87 16.65 3.33 -7.56
N GLY A 88 16.88 4.64 -7.58
CA GLY A 88 18.23 5.20 -7.59
C GLY A 88 19.01 4.90 -6.30
N THR A 89 20.33 5.01 -6.36
CA THR A 89 21.22 4.74 -5.22
C THR A 89 21.08 5.72 -4.05
N ASP A 90 20.52 6.88 -4.32
CA ASP A 90 20.24 7.98 -3.37
C ASP A 90 18.82 7.98 -2.83
N HIS A 91 18.04 6.91 -3.14
CA HIS A 91 16.65 6.82 -2.72
C HIS A 91 16.50 6.93 -1.20
N PRO A 92 15.58 7.79 -0.69
CA PRO A 92 15.49 8.15 0.74
C PRO A 92 15.26 6.94 1.66
N LEU A 93 14.50 5.91 1.20
CA LEU A 93 14.23 4.70 1.97
C LEU A 93 15.35 3.64 1.91
N LEU A 94 16.35 3.81 1.05
CA LEU A 94 17.51 2.90 0.98
C LEU A 94 18.71 3.39 1.79
N ALA A 95 18.58 4.54 2.44
CA ALA A 95 19.62 5.04 3.32
C ALA A 95 19.83 4.12 4.54
N THR A 96 21.09 3.89 4.91
CA THR A 96 21.48 2.91 5.96
C THR A 96 21.06 3.27 7.38
N ASN A 97 20.57 4.49 7.61
CA ASN A 97 20.27 5.04 8.94
C ASN A 97 18.77 5.18 9.24
N ILE A 98 17.92 4.41 8.59
CA ILE A 98 16.47 4.43 8.89
C ILE A 98 16.15 3.24 9.81
N PRO A 99 15.71 3.51 11.05
CA PRO A 99 15.31 2.43 11.96
C PRO A 99 13.96 1.85 11.58
N ASN A 100 13.74 0.58 11.92
CA ASN A 100 12.43 -0.08 11.84
C ASN A 100 11.79 -0.01 10.45
N LEU A 101 12.59 -0.06 9.37
CA LEU A 101 12.14 -0.10 7.98
C LEU A 101 12.52 -1.43 7.35
N LEU A 102 11.53 -2.09 6.76
CA LEU A 102 11.70 -3.22 5.85
C LEU A 102 11.35 -2.78 4.43
N VAL A 103 12.28 -2.91 3.49
CA VAL A 103 12.01 -2.72 2.05
C VAL A 103 12.19 -4.06 1.35
N SER A 104 11.22 -4.45 0.53
CA SER A 104 11.29 -5.64 -0.31
C SER A 104 11.13 -5.27 -1.80
N PRO A 105 11.68 -6.09 -2.72
CA PRO A 105 11.81 -5.71 -4.14
C PRO A 105 10.56 -6.06 -4.95
N HIS A 106 9.40 -5.49 -4.59
CA HIS A 106 8.08 -5.65 -5.25
C HIS A 106 7.71 -7.14 -5.43
N ASN A 107 7.86 -7.91 -4.38
CA ASN A 107 7.63 -9.36 -4.40
C ASN A 107 6.64 -9.88 -3.33
N ALA A 108 5.89 -9.01 -2.68
CA ALA A 108 4.88 -9.40 -1.69
C ALA A 108 3.79 -10.32 -2.27
N TRP A 109 3.55 -10.28 -3.58
CA TRP A 109 2.67 -11.21 -4.32
C TRP A 109 3.28 -12.60 -4.53
N GLY A 110 4.58 -12.74 -4.35
CA GLY A 110 5.40 -13.86 -4.86
C GLY A 110 5.35 -15.16 -4.06
N SER A 111 4.47 -15.31 -3.04
CA SER A 111 4.36 -16.56 -2.31
C SER A 111 3.92 -17.72 -3.23
N ILE A 112 4.36 -18.94 -2.92
CA ILE A 112 4.00 -20.14 -3.70
C ILE A 112 2.47 -20.25 -3.82
N GLN A 113 1.76 -20.00 -2.72
CA GLN A 113 0.29 -20.09 -2.68
C GLN A 113 -0.39 -19.01 -3.54
N SER A 114 0.14 -17.78 -3.54
CA SER A 114 -0.41 -16.70 -4.37
C SER A 114 -0.21 -16.96 -5.86
N ARG A 115 0.99 -17.43 -6.23
CA ARG A 115 1.31 -17.79 -7.63
C ARG A 115 0.47 -18.97 -8.10
N GLN A 116 0.29 -20.00 -7.26
CA GLN A 116 -0.55 -21.14 -7.62
C GLN A 116 -2.00 -20.70 -7.84
N ARG A 117 -2.59 -19.92 -6.92
CA ARG A 117 -3.94 -19.38 -7.08
C ARG A 117 -4.11 -18.58 -8.38
N LEU A 118 -3.14 -17.73 -8.69
CA LEU A 118 -3.19 -16.95 -9.94
C LEU A 118 -3.18 -17.86 -11.17
N THR A 119 -2.32 -18.88 -11.18
CA THR A 119 -2.25 -19.85 -12.28
C THR A 119 -3.55 -20.63 -12.45
N ASP A 120 -4.13 -21.09 -11.34
CA ASP A 120 -5.40 -21.83 -11.34
C ASP A 120 -6.54 -20.93 -11.84
N GLU A 121 -6.61 -19.68 -11.37
CA GLU A 121 -7.64 -18.72 -11.82
C GLU A 121 -7.51 -18.40 -13.32
N ILE A 122 -6.29 -18.23 -13.83
CA ILE A 122 -6.06 -18.01 -15.28
C ILE A 122 -6.56 -19.22 -16.08
N ALA A 123 -6.27 -20.45 -15.64
CA ALA A 123 -6.74 -21.66 -16.31
C ALA A 123 -8.26 -21.74 -16.31
N ASP A 124 -8.90 -21.38 -15.21
CA ASP A 124 -10.36 -21.36 -15.08
C ASP A 124 -11.02 -20.26 -15.94
N LEU A 125 -10.40 -19.09 -16.02
CA LEU A 125 -10.88 -18.00 -16.90
C LEU A 125 -10.84 -18.41 -18.38
N ILE A 126 -9.73 -19.05 -18.81
CA ILE A 126 -9.61 -19.56 -20.19
C ILE A 126 -10.68 -20.62 -20.47
N ARG A 127 -10.92 -21.53 -19.54
CA ARG A 127 -11.95 -22.57 -19.67
C ARG A 127 -13.33 -21.94 -19.80
N SER A 128 -13.70 -21.06 -18.88
CA SER A 128 -14.99 -20.34 -18.91
C SER A 128 -15.20 -19.54 -20.20
N TYR A 129 -14.16 -18.90 -20.70
CA TYR A 129 -14.22 -18.18 -21.98
C TYR A 129 -14.52 -19.13 -23.15
N ARG A 130 -13.85 -20.28 -23.21
CA ARG A 130 -14.08 -21.30 -24.25
C ARG A 130 -15.48 -21.92 -24.19
N GLU A 131 -16.07 -22.01 -23.01
CA GLU A 131 -17.43 -22.51 -22.77
C GLU A 131 -18.51 -21.45 -23.04
N GLY A 132 -18.13 -20.23 -23.44
CA GLY A 132 -19.05 -19.13 -23.72
C GLY A 132 -19.63 -18.45 -22.47
N VAL A 133 -19.04 -18.69 -21.29
CA VAL A 133 -19.44 -18.09 -19.99
C VAL A 133 -18.28 -17.29 -19.41
N PRO A 134 -17.87 -16.18 -20.03
CA PRO A 134 -16.72 -15.40 -19.56
C PRO A 134 -16.96 -14.80 -18.17
N ARG A 135 -15.91 -14.80 -17.32
CA ARG A 135 -15.90 -14.23 -15.96
C ARG A 135 -14.85 -13.13 -15.87
N ASN A 136 -15.01 -12.23 -14.92
CA ASN A 136 -14.06 -11.15 -14.63
C ASN A 136 -13.70 -10.31 -15.87
N CYS A 137 -14.67 -10.09 -16.76
CA CYS A 137 -14.49 -9.26 -17.94
C CYS A 137 -14.33 -7.80 -17.53
N CYS A 138 -13.36 -7.09 -18.12
CA CYS A 138 -13.32 -5.64 -18.02
C CYS A 138 -14.57 -5.06 -18.70
N PRO A 139 -15.28 -4.09 -18.08
CA PRO A 139 -16.34 -3.39 -18.79
C PRO A 139 -15.76 -2.73 -20.05
N PRO A 140 -16.52 -2.60 -21.13
CA PRO A 140 -16.10 -1.76 -22.26
C PRO A 140 -15.96 -0.32 -21.78
N ASP A 141 -14.94 0.38 -22.30
CA ASP A 141 -14.69 1.80 -22.06
C ASP A 141 -15.87 2.67 -22.51
#